data_40e9636c9340ed21362ef5c85c4f7206
#
_entry.id   40e9636c9340ed21362ef5c85c4f7206
#
_cell.length_a   1.000
_cell.length_b   1.000
_cell.length_c   1.000
_cell.angle_alpha   90.00
_cell.angle_beta   90.00
_cell.angle_gamma   90.00
#
_symmetry.space_group_name_H-M   'P 1'
#
loop_
_entity.id
_entity.type
_entity.pdbx_description
1 polymer ?
#
loop_
_entity_poly.entity_id
_entity_poly.type
_entity_poly.pdbx_seq_one_letter_code
_entity_poly.pdbx_strand_id
1 'polypeptide(L)'
;RAAGHTVTGCDQNVYPPMSTQLEALGIELIEGFEAGQLERVQPDIFVVGNVVKRGMPLMEAILDRGLPYTSGPQWLAENVLAGRWVLAVAGTHGKTTTSSMLAWILEANGLAPGFLIGGIPENFAVSARLPGEPAQEPGGESPFFVIEADEYDTAFFDKRSKFVHYHPRTAILNNLEFDHADIFADLPAIETQFHHLVRTVPGTGRLVVNGREASLARVLERGCWTPVETFAAPAGSGWQAGEADDDGHFDVLLDGDTVGRVRWNLMGEHNRLNAVAAVAAARHAGVRPQDACAALAMFANVKRRMEVKGSVNGVTVYDDFAHHPTAIATTVAGLRARVGTARILAVLEPRSNTMKLGTMKAELPASLAQADRVFGYQGGLGWDLAAALAPLGDKAQSFGDLDALVAAVVAEAQPGDQVLVMSNGGFGGVHGKLLAALA
;
A
#
# COMPACT_ATOMS: atom_id res chain seq x y z
N ARG A 1 -6.33 16.17 14.11
CA ARG A 1 -5.41 17.00 14.87
C ARG A 1 -4.99 18.25 14.12
N ALA A 2 -4.51 18.08 12.88
CA ALA A 2 -4.09 19.20 12.04
C ALA A 2 -5.24 20.16 11.70
N ALA A 3 -6.49 19.67 11.62
CA ALA A 3 -7.70 20.47 11.42
C ALA A 3 -8.17 21.24 12.71
N GLY A 4 -7.44 21.14 13.83
CA GLY A 4 -7.73 21.85 15.06
C GLY A 4 -8.58 21.07 16.08
N HIS A 5 -8.89 19.80 15.82
CA HIS A 5 -9.61 18.96 16.79
C HIS A 5 -8.69 18.48 17.92
N THR A 6 -9.26 18.32 19.11
CA THR A 6 -8.62 17.54 20.18
C THR A 6 -8.88 16.07 19.92
N VAL A 7 -7.81 15.29 19.78
CA VAL A 7 -7.89 13.88 19.37
C VAL A 7 -7.35 12.98 20.46
N THR A 8 -8.11 11.93 20.79
CA THR A 8 -7.67 10.78 21.58
C THR A 8 -7.95 9.51 20.79
N GLY A 9 -7.29 8.41 21.11
CA GLY A 9 -7.52 7.16 20.41
C GLY A 9 -7.37 5.95 21.31
N CYS A 10 -8.09 4.88 20.97
CA CYS A 10 -7.92 3.59 21.62
C CYS A 10 -7.79 2.49 20.56
N ASP A 11 -6.92 1.53 20.83
CA ASP A 11 -6.74 0.33 20.04
C ASP A 11 -6.03 -0.75 20.86
N GLN A 12 -5.84 -1.92 20.27
CA GLN A 12 -5.05 -3.02 20.84
C GLN A 12 -3.76 -3.19 20.04
N ASN A 13 -2.64 -3.42 20.75
CA ASN A 13 -1.34 -3.70 20.13
C ASN A 13 -0.85 -2.60 19.20
N VAL A 14 -0.93 -1.34 19.59
CA VAL A 14 -0.40 -0.20 18.83
C VAL A 14 1.13 -0.23 18.86
N TYR A 15 1.77 -0.30 17.70
CA TYR A 15 3.23 -0.44 17.55
C TYR A 15 3.81 0.49 16.46
N PRO A 16 5.13 0.74 16.49
CA PRO A 16 5.79 1.53 15.46
C PRO A 16 5.60 0.97 14.03
N PRO A 17 5.49 1.83 13.00
CA PRO A 17 5.73 3.27 13.05
C PRO A 17 4.50 4.11 13.48
N MET A 18 3.30 3.52 13.56
CA MET A 18 2.07 4.26 13.84
C MET A 18 2.04 4.84 15.25
N SER A 19 2.38 4.06 16.28
CA SER A 19 2.43 4.55 17.67
C SER A 19 3.34 5.78 17.81
N THR A 20 4.54 5.71 17.20
CA THR A 20 5.51 6.81 17.24
C THR A 20 4.98 8.09 16.57
N GLN A 21 4.25 7.97 15.44
CA GLN A 21 3.64 9.12 14.78
C GLN A 21 2.52 9.74 15.62
N LEU A 22 1.64 8.92 16.20
CA LEU A 22 0.54 9.41 17.04
C LEU A 22 1.05 10.09 18.31
N GLU A 23 2.06 9.53 18.97
CA GLU A 23 2.73 10.13 20.14
C GLU A 23 3.39 11.45 19.79
N ALA A 24 4.11 11.53 18.65
CA ALA A 24 4.74 12.77 18.17
C ALA A 24 3.72 13.90 17.90
N LEU A 25 2.48 13.54 17.55
CA LEU A 25 1.36 14.46 17.41
C LEU A 25 0.72 14.86 18.76
N GLY A 26 1.16 14.29 19.88
CA GLY A 26 0.59 14.52 21.19
C GLY A 26 -0.81 13.92 21.35
N ILE A 27 -1.13 12.85 20.60
CA ILE A 27 -2.40 12.12 20.70
C ILE A 27 -2.29 11.10 21.82
N GLU A 28 -3.22 11.15 22.78
CA GLU A 28 -3.29 10.16 23.84
C GLU A 28 -3.74 8.82 23.29
N LEU A 29 -2.90 7.79 23.49
CA LEU A 29 -3.18 6.41 23.12
C LEU A 29 -3.69 5.64 24.34
N ILE A 30 -4.89 5.07 24.22
CA ILE A 30 -5.51 4.26 25.26
C ILE A 30 -5.51 2.81 24.80
N GLU A 31 -4.93 1.92 25.58
CA GLU A 31 -4.95 0.50 25.25
C GLU A 31 -6.29 -0.14 25.65
N GLY A 32 -6.85 -0.93 24.73
CA GLY A 32 -8.10 -1.66 24.92
C GLY A 32 -9.37 -0.87 24.60
N PHE A 33 -10.52 -1.52 24.82
CA PHE A 33 -11.85 -1.03 24.44
C PHE A 33 -12.83 -1.09 25.63
N GLU A 34 -12.41 -0.55 26.79
CA GLU A 34 -13.19 -0.58 28.01
C GLU A 34 -14.23 0.54 28.04
N ALA A 35 -15.47 0.23 28.49
CA ALA A 35 -16.58 1.19 28.55
C ALA A 35 -16.27 2.41 29.45
N GLY A 36 -15.43 2.24 30.49
CA GLY A 36 -15.01 3.33 31.39
C GLY A 36 -14.26 4.47 30.68
N GLN A 37 -13.78 4.28 29.47
CA GLN A 37 -13.15 5.34 28.67
C GLN A 37 -14.13 6.47 28.35
N LEU A 38 -15.44 6.20 28.23
CA LEU A 38 -16.46 7.20 27.96
C LEU A 38 -16.49 8.29 29.02
N GLU A 39 -16.35 7.92 30.30
CA GLU A 39 -16.38 8.87 31.42
C GLU A 39 -15.09 9.70 31.49
N ARG A 40 -13.97 9.12 31.06
CA ARG A 40 -12.66 9.75 31.09
C ARG A 40 -12.46 10.76 29.98
N VAL A 41 -12.87 10.42 28.76
CA VAL A 41 -12.52 11.19 27.54
C VAL A 41 -13.64 12.10 27.10
N GLN A 42 -14.90 11.69 27.20
CA GLN A 42 -16.11 12.43 26.86
C GLN A 42 -16.03 13.13 25.47
N PRO A 43 -15.77 12.42 24.38
CA PRO A 43 -15.63 13.03 23.05
C PRO A 43 -16.99 13.48 22.51
N ASP A 44 -16.98 14.50 21.64
CA ASP A 44 -18.16 14.97 20.90
C ASP A 44 -18.61 13.97 19.84
N ILE A 45 -17.68 13.21 19.26
CA ILE A 45 -17.96 12.18 18.23
C ILE A 45 -16.95 11.03 18.32
N PHE A 46 -17.42 9.81 18.06
CA PHE A 46 -16.60 8.61 17.97
C PHE A 46 -16.33 8.25 16.50
N VAL A 47 -15.05 8.18 16.10
CA VAL A 47 -14.65 7.70 14.79
C VAL A 47 -14.28 6.22 14.90
N VAL A 48 -15.11 5.35 14.37
CA VAL A 48 -15.05 3.90 14.57
C VAL A 48 -14.25 3.26 13.44
N GLY A 49 -13.15 2.57 13.79
CA GLY A 49 -12.34 1.79 12.86
C GLY A 49 -12.97 0.44 12.50
N ASN A 50 -12.52 -0.15 11.39
CA ASN A 50 -13.08 -1.41 10.88
C ASN A 50 -12.77 -2.66 11.71
N VAL A 51 -11.80 -2.59 12.62
CA VAL A 51 -11.52 -3.68 13.58
C VAL A 51 -12.56 -3.76 14.70
N VAL A 52 -13.31 -2.67 14.94
CA VAL A 52 -14.35 -2.62 15.96
C VAL A 52 -15.56 -3.45 15.53
N LYS A 53 -16.10 -4.24 16.46
CA LYS A 53 -17.24 -5.12 16.23
C LYS A 53 -18.21 -5.09 17.42
N ARG A 54 -19.43 -5.63 17.18
CA ARG A 54 -20.41 -5.84 18.25
C ARG A 54 -19.84 -6.75 19.33
N GLY A 55 -20.21 -6.48 20.58
CA GLY A 55 -19.72 -7.18 21.77
C GLY A 55 -18.47 -6.57 22.39
N MET A 56 -17.83 -5.58 21.77
CA MET A 56 -16.76 -4.82 22.43
C MET A 56 -17.34 -3.84 23.45
N PRO A 57 -16.90 -3.86 24.72
CA PRO A 57 -17.55 -3.10 25.82
C PRO A 57 -17.73 -1.61 25.53
N LEU A 58 -16.71 -0.96 24.94
CA LEU A 58 -16.77 0.45 24.59
C LEU A 58 -17.84 0.70 23.50
N MET A 59 -17.90 -0.15 22.47
CA MET A 59 -18.85 0.05 21.36
C MET A 59 -20.29 -0.19 21.81
N GLU A 60 -20.54 -1.21 22.64
CA GLU A 60 -21.87 -1.46 23.20
C GLU A 60 -22.31 -0.25 24.08
N ALA A 61 -21.42 0.30 24.89
CA ALA A 61 -21.74 1.48 25.72
C ALA A 61 -22.03 2.75 24.88
N ILE A 62 -21.36 2.92 23.73
CA ILE A 62 -21.66 4.01 22.77
C ILE A 62 -23.07 3.84 22.21
N LEU A 63 -23.42 2.62 21.78
CA LEU A 63 -24.75 2.31 21.22
C LEU A 63 -25.86 2.45 22.25
N ASP A 64 -25.69 1.89 23.46
CA ASP A 64 -26.68 1.92 24.54
C ASP A 64 -27.01 3.35 24.98
N ARG A 65 -26.03 4.25 24.94
CA ARG A 65 -26.20 5.66 25.31
C ARG A 65 -26.63 6.56 24.14
N GLY A 66 -26.74 6.01 22.92
CA GLY A 66 -27.09 6.78 21.71
C GLY A 66 -26.10 7.89 21.39
N LEU A 67 -24.79 7.68 21.67
CA LEU A 67 -23.76 8.68 21.42
C LEU A 67 -23.44 8.78 19.92
N PRO A 68 -23.04 9.96 19.42
CA PRO A 68 -22.76 10.16 18.01
C PRO A 68 -21.50 9.40 17.59
N TYR A 69 -21.60 8.61 16.50
CA TYR A 69 -20.47 7.90 15.93
C TYR A 69 -20.51 7.92 14.40
N THR A 70 -19.34 7.80 13.79
CA THR A 70 -19.15 7.73 12.35
C THR A 70 -17.98 6.79 12.02
N SER A 71 -17.78 6.47 10.75
CA SER A 71 -16.58 5.77 10.30
C SER A 71 -15.45 6.73 9.92
N GLY A 72 -14.20 6.25 9.92
CA GLY A 72 -13.06 7.04 9.47
C GLY A 72 -13.21 7.56 8.04
N PRO A 73 -13.54 6.69 7.04
CA PRO A 73 -13.76 7.13 5.66
C PRO A 73 -14.88 8.15 5.50
N GLN A 74 -16.00 7.99 6.21
CA GLN A 74 -17.11 8.95 6.16
C GLN A 74 -16.70 10.29 6.78
N TRP A 75 -16.09 10.27 7.97
CA TRP A 75 -15.62 11.49 8.63
C TRP A 75 -14.64 12.27 7.74
N LEU A 76 -13.68 11.56 7.13
CA LEU A 76 -12.71 12.14 6.21
C LEU A 76 -13.39 12.78 5.01
N ALA A 77 -14.37 12.09 4.40
CA ALA A 77 -15.12 12.58 3.26
C ALA A 77 -15.86 13.90 3.57
N GLU A 78 -16.52 13.95 4.73
CA GLU A 78 -17.34 15.09 5.13
C GLU A 78 -16.53 16.30 5.63
N ASN A 79 -15.40 16.05 6.31
CA ASN A 79 -14.65 17.10 7.02
C ASN A 79 -13.36 17.54 6.33
N VAL A 80 -12.81 16.70 5.43
CA VAL A 80 -11.52 16.99 4.78
C VAL A 80 -11.64 16.98 3.25
N LEU A 81 -12.33 16.01 2.66
CA LEU A 81 -12.36 15.84 1.20
C LEU A 81 -13.45 16.67 0.51
N ALA A 82 -14.44 17.13 1.25
CA ALA A 82 -15.57 17.90 0.69
C ALA A 82 -15.07 19.15 -0.05
N GLY A 83 -15.50 19.31 -1.31
CA GLY A 83 -15.12 20.45 -2.16
C GLY A 83 -13.72 20.38 -2.77
N ARG A 84 -12.93 19.33 -2.48
CA ARG A 84 -11.58 19.16 -3.02
C ARG A 84 -11.55 18.30 -4.28
N TRP A 85 -10.46 18.42 -5.01
CA TRP A 85 -10.13 17.50 -6.09
C TRP A 85 -9.42 16.28 -5.52
N VAL A 86 -10.19 15.25 -5.24
CA VAL A 86 -9.65 13.99 -4.73
C VAL A 86 -9.06 13.15 -5.86
N LEU A 87 -7.80 12.71 -5.68
CA LEU A 87 -7.09 11.76 -6.54
C LEU A 87 -6.94 10.46 -5.77
N ALA A 88 -7.73 9.45 -6.13
CA ALA A 88 -7.75 8.16 -5.45
C ALA A 88 -6.90 7.11 -6.19
N VAL A 89 -6.21 6.27 -5.44
CA VAL A 89 -5.45 5.14 -6.00
C VAL A 89 -6.00 3.84 -5.43
N ALA A 90 -6.72 3.09 -6.25
CA ALA A 90 -7.29 1.79 -5.91
C ALA A 90 -6.56 0.66 -6.62
N GLY A 91 -6.60 -0.53 -6.03
CA GLY A 91 -5.98 -1.74 -6.56
C GLY A 91 -5.61 -2.71 -5.45
N THR A 92 -5.46 -3.98 -5.75
CA THR A 92 -5.02 -4.98 -4.77
C THR A 92 -3.57 -4.68 -4.33
N HIS A 93 -2.70 -4.34 -5.28
CA HIS A 93 -1.28 -4.09 -5.04
C HIS A 93 -0.84 -2.71 -5.54
N GLY A 94 0.25 -2.19 -4.98
CA GLY A 94 0.90 -0.95 -5.43
C GLY A 94 0.21 0.34 -5.00
N LYS A 95 -0.93 0.30 -4.31
CA LYS A 95 -1.69 1.49 -3.84
C LYS A 95 -0.77 2.52 -3.16
N THR A 96 -0.06 2.10 -2.11
CA THR A 96 0.81 2.96 -1.30
C THR A 96 1.90 3.64 -2.12
N THR A 97 2.60 2.87 -2.95
CA THR A 97 3.69 3.38 -3.79
C THR A 97 3.17 4.36 -4.83
N THR A 98 2.07 4.01 -5.52
CA THR A 98 1.47 4.87 -6.55
C THR A 98 0.91 6.16 -5.95
N SER A 99 0.22 6.09 -4.79
CA SER A 99 -0.25 7.29 -4.07
C SER A 99 0.89 8.19 -3.65
N SER A 100 1.99 7.60 -3.17
CA SER A 100 3.19 8.33 -2.76
C SER A 100 3.87 9.03 -3.94
N MET A 101 3.99 8.35 -5.08
CA MET A 101 4.50 8.93 -6.33
C MET A 101 3.63 10.09 -6.80
N LEU A 102 2.30 9.90 -6.79
CA LEU A 102 1.35 10.92 -7.21
C LEU A 102 1.39 12.15 -6.31
N ALA A 103 1.38 11.96 -4.98
CA ALA A 103 1.51 13.05 -4.03
C ALA A 103 2.84 13.80 -4.21
N TRP A 104 3.95 13.08 -4.42
CA TRP A 104 5.26 13.68 -4.66
C TRP A 104 5.33 14.46 -5.98
N ILE A 105 4.74 13.92 -7.07
CA ILE A 105 4.66 14.65 -8.35
C ILE A 105 3.95 15.99 -8.16
N LEU A 106 2.81 16.00 -7.47
CA LEU A 106 2.06 17.24 -7.22
C LEU A 106 2.85 18.20 -6.34
N GLU A 107 3.50 17.71 -5.28
CA GLU A 107 4.35 18.51 -4.38
C GLU A 107 5.52 19.14 -5.11
N ALA A 108 6.30 18.35 -5.85
CA ALA A 108 7.47 18.82 -6.58
C ALA A 108 7.14 19.85 -7.68
N ASN A 109 5.87 19.86 -8.12
CA ASN A 109 5.36 20.85 -9.06
C ASN A 109 4.64 22.03 -8.36
N GLY A 110 4.80 22.17 -7.03
CA GLY A 110 4.32 23.30 -6.26
C GLY A 110 2.81 23.34 -6.02
N LEU A 111 2.11 22.20 -6.16
CA LEU A 111 0.67 22.10 -5.96
C LEU A 111 0.29 21.81 -4.49
N ALA A 112 1.24 21.54 -3.62
CA ALA A 112 1.09 21.34 -2.17
C ALA A 112 -0.12 20.47 -1.75
N PRO A 113 -0.29 19.24 -2.27
CA PRO A 113 -1.47 18.44 -2.01
C PRO A 113 -1.58 18.01 -0.54
N GLY A 114 -2.81 17.83 -0.06
CA GLY A 114 -3.07 16.97 1.08
C GLY A 114 -2.96 15.51 0.68
N PHE A 115 -2.73 14.64 1.65
CA PHE A 115 -2.74 13.20 1.39
C PHE A 115 -3.05 12.36 2.62
N LEU A 116 -3.57 11.14 2.38
CA LEU A 116 -3.65 10.04 3.34
C LEU A 116 -3.19 8.76 2.65
N ILE A 117 -2.08 8.21 3.11
CA ILE A 117 -1.38 7.07 2.51
C ILE A 117 -1.10 6.04 3.61
N GLY A 118 -1.32 4.75 3.34
CA GLY A 118 -1.18 3.66 4.32
C GLY A 118 0.26 3.33 4.72
N GLY A 119 1.27 3.95 4.07
CA GLY A 119 2.70 3.87 4.41
C GLY A 119 3.27 5.23 4.69
N ILE A 120 4.59 5.28 4.91
CA ILE A 120 5.33 6.53 5.12
C ILE A 120 6.19 6.80 3.88
N PRO A 121 5.77 7.72 2.97
CA PRO A 121 6.63 8.16 1.88
C PRO A 121 7.84 8.91 2.46
N GLU A 122 9.05 8.53 2.08
CA GLU A 122 10.26 9.10 2.67
C GLU A 122 10.43 10.58 2.34
N ASN A 123 9.95 11.03 1.18
CA ASN A 123 9.95 12.45 0.81
C ASN A 123 9.15 13.34 1.79
N PHE A 124 8.16 12.79 2.48
CA PHE A 124 7.29 13.52 3.40
C PHE A 124 7.53 13.19 4.88
N ALA A 125 8.07 12.00 5.16
CA ALA A 125 8.27 11.45 6.50
C ALA A 125 7.00 11.30 7.36
N VAL A 126 5.82 11.53 6.79
CA VAL A 126 4.50 11.36 7.43
C VAL A 126 3.56 10.61 6.50
N SER A 127 2.54 9.94 7.07
CA SER A 127 1.54 9.19 6.31
C SER A 127 0.30 10.02 5.95
N ALA A 128 0.11 11.18 6.59
CA ALA A 128 -1.03 12.06 6.35
C ALA A 128 -0.63 13.53 6.51
N ARG A 129 -1.22 14.39 5.69
CA ARG A 129 -1.04 15.85 5.74
C ARG A 129 -2.29 16.53 5.16
N LEU A 130 -2.73 17.63 5.76
CA LEU A 130 -3.69 18.53 5.12
C LEU A 130 -3.04 19.25 3.94
N PRO A 131 -3.84 19.73 2.94
CA PRO A 131 -3.32 20.52 1.85
C PRO A 131 -2.58 21.77 2.34
N GLY A 132 -1.48 22.09 1.66
CA GLY A 132 -0.70 23.30 1.92
C GLY A 132 -1.04 24.46 0.99
N GLU A 133 -0.23 25.50 1.03
CA GLU A 133 -0.33 26.66 0.14
C GLU A 133 0.39 26.36 -1.18
N PRO A 134 -0.30 26.41 -2.34
CA PRO A 134 0.33 26.20 -3.64
C PRO A 134 1.29 27.34 -4.00
N ALA A 135 2.42 27.01 -4.60
CA ALA A 135 3.44 28.01 -5.01
C ALA A 135 2.90 29.01 -6.06
N GLN A 136 1.94 28.61 -6.87
CA GLN A 136 1.33 29.43 -7.94
C GLN A 136 0.15 30.29 -7.46
N GLU A 137 -0.43 29.98 -6.30
CA GLU A 137 -1.59 30.67 -5.72
C GLU A 137 -1.34 30.99 -4.23
N PRO A 138 -0.46 31.94 -3.91
CA PRO A 138 -0.17 32.30 -2.53
C PRO A 138 -1.41 32.84 -1.79
N GLY A 139 -1.58 32.42 -0.55
CA GLY A 139 -2.70 32.78 0.32
C GLY A 139 -3.94 31.89 0.18
N GLY A 140 -3.88 30.85 -0.66
CA GLY A 140 -4.91 29.82 -0.82
C GLY A 140 -4.48 28.46 -0.30
N GLU A 141 -5.45 27.59 -0.08
CA GLU A 141 -5.20 26.19 0.23
C GLU A 141 -5.30 25.35 -1.05
N SER A 142 -4.39 24.37 -1.22
CA SER A 142 -4.43 23.48 -2.38
C SER A 142 -5.79 22.76 -2.52
N PRO A 143 -6.37 22.72 -3.73
CA PRO A 143 -7.61 21.96 -3.95
C PRO A 143 -7.35 20.44 -3.98
N PHE A 144 -6.10 19.99 -4.10
CA PHE A 144 -5.75 18.60 -4.35
C PHE A 144 -5.60 17.79 -3.07
N PHE A 145 -6.18 16.57 -3.08
CA PHE A 145 -5.98 15.58 -2.03
C PHE A 145 -5.74 14.21 -2.63
N VAL A 146 -4.60 13.59 -2.33
CA VAL A 146 -4.25 12.23 -2.78
C VAL A 146 -4.62 11.24 -1.69
N ILE A 147 -5.37 10.19 -2.06
CA ILE A 147 -5.78 9.17 -1.10
C ILE A 147 -5.51 7.76 -1.61
N GLU A 148 -4.91 6.94 -0.74
CA GLU A 148 -4.88 5.50 -0.91
C GLU A 148 -6.27 4.92 -0.70
N ALA A 149 -6.87 4.41 -1.77
CA ALA A 149 -8.27 4.01 -1.84
C ALA A 149 -8.39 2.49 -1.64
N ASP A 150 -8.56 2.10 -0.38
CA ASP A 150 -8.62 0.72 0.05
C ASP A 150 -10.01 0.09 -0.21
N GLU A 151 -10.02 -1.11 -0.77
CA GLU A 151 -11.21 -1.91 -1.04
C GLU A 151 -11.81 -2.58 0.19
N TYR A 152 -11.12 -2.58 1.33
CA TYR A 152 -11.60 -3.18 2.57
C TYR A 152 -12.87 -2.49 3.09
N ASP A 153 -13.72 -3.22 3.83
CA ASP A 153 -14.96 -2.68 4.38
C ASP A 153 -14.71 -1.52 5.37
N THR A 154 -15.67 -0.62 5.46
CA THR A 154 -15.55 0.65 6.18
C THR A 154 -15.59 0.45 7.70
N ALA A 155 -16.65 -0.19 8.21
CA ALA A 155 -16.88 -0.43 9.62
C ALA A 155 -17.88 -1.60 9.81
N PHE A 156 -18.11 -2.04 11.06
CA PHE A 156 -19.08 -3.11 11.32
C PHE A 156 -20.51 -2.74 10.92
N PHE A 157 -20.85 -1.45 10.94
CA PHE A 157 -22.17 -0.90 10.56
C PHE A 157 -22.24 -0.40 9.12
N ASP A 158 -21.13 -0.34 8.40
CA ASP A 158 -21.06 0.01 6.98
C ASP A 158 -20.13 -0.96 6.24
N LYS A 159 -20.72 -1.84 5.45
CA LYS A 159 -20.02 -2.90 4.71
C LYS A 159 -19.60 -2.51 3.30
N ARG A 160 -19.82 -1.26 2.90
CA ARG A 160 -19.25 -0.72 1.67
C ARG A 160 -17.74 -0.58 1.81
N SER A 161 -17.01 -0.72 0.72
CA SER A 161 -15.56 -0.47 0.70
C SER A 161 -15.26 1.00 1.01
N LYS A 162 -14.16 1.25 1.72
CA LYS A 162 -13.74 2.60 2.17
C LYS A 162 -13.74 3.62 1.04
N PHE A 163 -13.27 3.24 -0.13
CA PHE A 163 -13.11 4.14 -1.27
C PHE A 163 -14.42 4.71 -1.80
N VAL A 164 -15.58 4.10 -1.53
CA VAL A 164 -16.88 4.61 -1.98
C VAL A 164 -17.22 5.96 -1.34
N HIS A 165 -16.67 6.23 -0.16
CA HIS A 165 -16.86 7.49 0.56
C HIS A 165 -16.06 8.66 -0.03
N TYR A 166 -15.00 8.42 -0.82
CA TYR A 166 -14.01 9.44 -1.17
C TYR A 166 -14.41 10.31 -2.37
N HIS A 167 -15.40 9.89 -3.17
CA HIS A 167 -15.92 10.62 -4.34
C HIS A 167 -14.82 11.23 -5.21
N PRO A 168 -13.86 10.45 -5.74
CA PRO A 168 -12.71 11.00 -6.43
C PRO A 168 -13.09 11.65 -7.75
N ARG A 169 -12.40 12.73 -8.11
CA ARG A 169 -12.44 13.32 -9.44
C ARG A 169 -11.45 12.66 -10.38
N THR A 170 -10.35 12.14 -9.85
CA THR A 170 -9.38 11.31 -10.58
C THR A 170 -9.22 10.00 -9.84
N ALA A 171 -9.36 8.85 -10.51
CA ALA A 171 -9.11 7.56 -9.87
C ALA A 171 -8.19 6.69 -10.72
N ILE A 172 -7.14 6.15 -10.09
CA ILE A 172 -6.30 5.09 -10.65
C ILE A 172 -6.90 3.75 -10.23
N LEU A 173 -7.14 2.87 -11.19
CA LEU A 173 -7.46 1.46 -10.98
C LEU A 173 -6.24 0.63 -11.42
N ASN A 174 -5.40 0.27 -10.45
CA ASN A 174 -4.06 -0.24 -10.73
C ASN A 174 -4.07 -1.72 -11.14
N ASN A 175 -4.70 -2.56 -10.33
CA ASN A 175 -4.88 -3.99 -10.57
C ASN A 175 -6.04 -4.50 -9.71
N LEU A 176 -6.54 -5.70 -10.02
CA LEU A 176 -7.65 -6.29 -9.28
C LEU A 176 -7.53 -7.80 -9.28
N GLU A 177 -7.12 -8.35 -8.16
CA GLU A 177 -7.01 -9.78 -7.87
C GLU A 177 -7.85 -10.16 -6.64
N PHE A 178 -8.01 -11.45 -6.40
CA PHE A 178 -8.68 -11.94 -5.20
C PHE A 178 -7.78 -11.78 -3.98
N ASP A 179 -8.18 -10.95 -3.04
CA ASP A 179 -7.58 -10.78 -1.71
C ASP A 179 -8.69 -10.56 -0.68
N HIS A 180 -8.32 -10.35 0.58
CA HIS A 180 -9.26 -10.09 1.68
C HIS A 180 -10.34 -11.19 1.80
N ALA A 181 -9.92 -12.47 1.75
CA ALA A 181 -10.79 -13.65 1.84
C ALA A 181 -11.60 -13.74 3.16
N ASP A 182 -11.29 -12.89 4.13
CA ASP A 182 -12.04 -12.73 5.38
C ASP A 182 -13.33 -11.93 5.22
N ILE A 183 -13.44 -11.09 4.17
CA ILE A 183 -14.63 -10.26 3.91
C ILE A 183 -15.22 -10.44 2.51
N PHE A 184 -14.49 -10.97 1.54
CA PHE A 184 -14.96 -11.25 0.19
C PHE A 184 -14.97 -12.74 -0.11
N ALA A 185 -16.06 -13.22 -0.66
CA ALA A 185 -16.21 -14.63 -1.01
C ALA A 185 -15.40 -15.01 -2.26
N ASP A 186 -15.29 -14.09 -3.22
CA ASP A 186 -14.68 -14.32 -4.53
C ASP A 186 -14.27 -12.99 -5.21
N LEU A 187 -13.58 -13.08 -6.35
CA LEU A 187 -13.20 -11.94 -7.15
C LEU A 187 -14.39 -11.11 -7.68
N PRO A 188 -15.52 -11.69 -8.15
CA PRO A 188 -16.71 -10.95 -8.53
C PRO A 188 -17.28 -10.05 -7.42
N ALA A 189 -17.14 -10.44 -6.15
CA ALA A 189 -17.54 -9.61 -5.01
C ALA A 189 -16.67 -8.34 -4.92
N ILE A 190 -15.35 -8.47 -5.13
CA ILE A 190 -14.43 -7.32 -5.16
C ILE A 190 -14.70 -6.45 -6.40
N GLU A 191 -14.90 -7.05 -7.58
CA GLU A 191 -15.27 -6.33 -8.81
C GLU A 191 -16.55 -5.48 -8.59
N THR A 192 -17.48 -5.96 -7.79
CA THR A 192 -18.69 -5.20 -7.44
C THR A 192 -18.36 -3.95 -6.64
N GLN A 193 -17.43 -4.02 -5.70
CA GLN A 193 -16.97 -2.86 -4.94
C GLN A 193 -16.24 -1.86 -5.84
N PHE A 194 -15.36 -2.34 -6.72
CA PHE A 194 -14.68 -1.47 -7.69
C PHE A 194 -15.68 -0.77 -8.64
N HIS A 195 -16.75 -1.47 -9.06
CA HIS A 195 -17.80 -0.84 -9.82
C HIS A 195 -18.56 0.23 -9.00
N HIS A 196 -18.73 0.03 -7.68
CA HIS A 196 -19.28 1.10 -6.82
C HIS A 196 -18.35 2.33 -6.79
N LEU A 197 -17.03 2.17 -6.75
CA LEU A 197 -16.09 3.28 -6.88
C LEU A 197 -16.24 3.99 -8.23
N VAL A 198 -16.24 3.23 -9.35
CA VAL A 198 -16.41 3.80 -10.71
C VAL A 198 -17.67 4.68 -10.81
N ARG A 199 -18.77 4.25 -10.19
CA ARG A 199 -20.04 5.01 -10.17
C ARG A 199 -19.97 6.32 -9.39
N THR A 200 -19.00 6.50 -8.51
CA THR A 200 -18.82 7.75 -7.73
C THR A 200 -17.98 8.79 -8.45
N VAL A 201 -17.27 8.41 -9.51
CA VAL A 201 -16.41 9.33 -10.28
C VAL A 201 -17.27 10.12 -11.26
N PRO A 202 -17.23 11.47 -11.25
CA PRO A 202 -18.07 12.27 -12.11
C PRO A 202 -17.70 12.18 -13.59
N GLY A 203 -18.64 12.46 -14.51
CA GLY A 203 -18.39 12.47 -15.95
C GLY A 203 -17.35 13.51 -16.41
N THR A 204 -17.08 14.53 -15.58
CA THR A 204 -16.00 15.51 -15.79
C THR A 204 -14.66 15.06 -15.18
N GLY A 205 -14.63 13.88 -14.56
CA GLY A 205 -13.45 13.29 -13.93
C GLY A 205 -12.60 12.47 -14.90
N ARG A 206 -11.74 11.61 -14.33
CA ARG A 206 -10.87 10.71 -15.11
C ARG A 206 -10.64 9.40 -14.37
N LEU A 207 -10.75 8.29 -15.10
CA LEU A 207 -10.27 7.00 -14.69
C LEU A 207 -8.95 6.70 -15.42
N VAL A 208 -7.93 6.31 -14.68
CA VAL A 208 -6.63 5.83 -15.20
C VAL A 208 -6.57 4.34 -14.89
N VAL A 209 -6.71 3.49 -15.89
CA VAL A 209 -7.00 2.06 -15.71
C VAL A 209 -5.91 1.20 -16.32
N ASN A 210 -5.47 0.18 -15.60
CA ASN A 210 -4.53 -0.81 -16.12
C ASN A 210 -5.21 -1.66 -17.22
N GLY A 211 -4.75 -1.47 -18.45
CA GLY A 211 -5.31 -2.15 -19.62
C GLY A 211 -4.95 -3.64 -19.72
N ARG A 212 -4.06 -4.17 -18.87
CA ARG A 212 -3.74 -5.60 -18.80
C ARG A 212 -4.71 -6.39 -17.92
N GLU A 213 -5.49 -5.71 -17.09
CA GLU A 213 -6.33 -6.33 -16.06
C GLU A 213 -7.73 -6.67 -16.60
N ALA A 214 -7.95 -7.95 -16.93
CA ALA A 214 -9.26 -8.41 -17.40
C ALA A 214 -10.39 -8.20 -16.36
N SER A 215 -10.07 -8.26 -15.08
CA SER A 215 -11.01 -7.97 -13.99
C SER A 215 -11.47 -6.51 -14.01
N LEU A 216 -10.58 -5.56 -14.27
CA LEU A 216 -10.94 -4.15 -14.42
C LEU A 216 -11.75 -3.89 -15.69
N ALA A 217 -11.46 -4.60 -16.80
CA ALA A 217 -12.29 -4.53 -17.99
C ALA A 217 -13.74 -4.95 -17.67
N ARG A 218 -13.96 -6.07 -16.97
CA ARG A 218 -15.29 -6.51 -16.53
C ARG A 218 -15.98 -5.52 -15.61
N VAL A 219 -15.22 -4.84 -14.74
CA VAL A 219 -15.74 -3.75 -13.89
C VAL A 219 -16.31 -2.62 -14.74
N LEU A 220 -15.58 -2.17 -15.78
CA LEU A 220 -16.01 -1.08 -16.66
C LEU A 220 -17.17 -1.49 -17.56
N GLU A 221 -17.26 -2.74 -18.01
CA GLU A 221 -18.36 -3.30 -18.78
C GLU A 221 -19.70 -3.23 -18.05
N ARG A 222 -19.71 -3.24 -16.72
CA ARG A 222 -20.92 -3.05 -15.90
C ARG A 222 -21.51 -1.62 -15.99
N GLY A 223 -20.76 -0.69 -16.60
CA GLY A 223 -21.11 0.72 -16.80
C GLY A 223 -20.00 1.66 -16.34
N CYS A 224 -19.67 2.60 -17.22
CA CYS A 224 -18.70 3.66 -16.96
C CYS A 224 -19.19 4.96 -17.59
N TRP A 225 -19.19 6.03 -16.83
CA TRP A 225 -19.72 7.36 -17.25
C TRP A 225 -18.63 8.42 -17.29
N THR A 226 -17.41 8.03 -16.94
CA THR A 226 -16.23 8.88 -16.82
C THR A 226 -15.25 8.55 -17.94
N PRO A 227 -14.60 9.55 -18.58
CA PRO A 227 -13.54 9.30 -19.54
C PRO A 227 -12.43 8.41 -18.96
N VAL A 228 -11.99 7.41 -19.72
CA VAL A 228 -10.97 6.43 -19.34
C VAL A 228 -9.70 6.70 -20.12
N GLU A 229 -8.57 6.75 -19.43
CA GLU A 229 -7.23 6.62 -20.00
C GLU A 229 -6.65 5.29 -19.53
N THR A 230 -6.12 4.49 -20.45
CA THR A 230 -5.49 3.21 -20.10
C THR A 230 -3.99 3.35 -19.97
N PHE A 231 -3.40 2.62 -19.05
CA PHE A 231 -1.95 2.40 -18.99
C PHE A 231 -1.65 0.91 -19.10
N ALA A 232 -0.42 0.56 -19.49
CA ALA A 232 0.01 -0.81 -19.75
C ALA A 232 -0.83 -1.57 -20.82
N ALA A 233 -1.64 -0.87 -21.59
CA ALA A 233 -2.39 -1.44 -22.71
C ALA A 233 -1.46 -1.99 -23.80
N PRO A 234 -1.98 -2.76 -24.80
CA PRO A 234 -1.18 -3.20 -25.94
C PRO A 234 -0.45 -2.06 -26.64
N ALA A 235 0.70 -2.37 -27.24
CA ALA A 235 1.61 -1.39 -27.84
C ALA A 235 0.88 -0.41 -28.79
N GLY A 236 1.22 0.89 -28.66
CA GLY A 236 0.73 1.95 -29.53
C GLY A 236 -0.55 2.63 -29.07
N SER A 237 -1.11 2.31 -27.91
CA SER A 237 -2.30 2.98 -27.37
C SER A 237 -2.17 3.29 -25.88
N GLY A 238 -2.68 4.46 -25.47
CA GLY A 238 -2.68 4.90 -24.08
C GLY A 238 -1.28 5.12 -23.52
N TRP A 239 -1.18 5.07 -22.20
CA TRP A 239 0.06 5.29 -21.47
C TRP A 239 0.89 4.01 -21.37
N GLN A 240 2.20 4.12 -21.58
CA GLN A 240 3.10 2.98 -21.55
C GLN A 240 4.42 3.31 -20.86
N ALA A 241 5.01 2.30 -20.22
CA ALA A 241 6.40 2.32 -19.80
C ALA A 241 7.26 1.72 -20.92
N GLY A 242 8.25 2.44 -21.38
CA GLY A 242 9.31 1.91 -22.22
C GLY A 242 10.13 0.84 -21.49
N GLU A 243 11.02 0.18 -22.22
CA GLU A 243 11.99 -0.73 -21.61
C GLU A 243 12.95 0.04 -20.70
N ALA A 244 13.34 -0.58 -19.59
CA ALA A 244 14.35 0.01 -18.71
C ALA A 244 15.74 -0.21 -19.33
N ASP A 245 16.58 0.83 -19.26
CA ASP A 245 18.01 0.68 -19.51
C ASP A 245 18.74 0.00 -18.32
N ASP A 246 20.06 -0.19 -18.46
CA ASP A 246 20.89 -0.86 -17.44
C ASP A 246 20.88 -0.12 -16.08
N ASP A 247 20.58 1.18 -16.06
CA ASP A 247 20.44 2.01 -14.86
C ASP A 247 19.01 1.99 -14.30
N GLY A 248 18.08 1.32 -14.97
CA GLY A 248 16.67 1.26 -14.57
C GLY A 248 15.83 2.46 -15.02
N HIS A 249 16.36 3.36 -15.84
CA HIS A 249 15.66 4.51 -16.40
C HIS A 249 14.78 4.06 -17.58
N PHE A 250 13.65 4.73 -17.78
CA PHE A 250 12.72 4.38 -18.86
C PHE A 250 11.96 5.58 -19.39
N ASP A 251 11.52 5.47 -20.63
CA ASP A 251 10.66 6.47 -21.26
C ASP A 251 9.19 6.23 -20.90
N VAL A 252 8.45 7.31 -20.68
CA VAL A 252 6.99 7.29 -20.56
C VAL A 252 6.42 7.69 -21.91
N LEU A 253 5.55 6.85 -22.46
CA LEU A 253 4.92 7.06 -23.76
C LEU A 253 3.41 7.29 -23.58
N LEU A 254 2.85 8.11 -24.47
CA LEU A 254 1.40 8.28 -24.65
C LEU A 254 1.08 8.11 -26.13
N ASP A 255 0.24 7.13 -26.45
CA ASP A 255 -0.15 6.79 -27.84
C ASP A 255 1.05 6.57 -28.78
N GLY A 256 2.14 6.03 -28.25
CA GLY A 256 3.38 5.73 -28.95
C GLY A 256 4.43 6.85 -28.93
N ASP A 257 4.06 8.07 -28.57
CA ASP A 257 4.99 9.21 -28.47
C ASP A 257 5.64 9.29 -27.09
N THR A 258 6.96 9.48 -27.03
CA THR A 258 7.67 9.72 -25.77
C THR A 258 7.30 11.08 -25.20
N VAL A 259 6.67 11.09 -24.02
CA VAL A 259 6.22 12.30 -23.33
C VAL A 259 7.08 12.67 -22.12
N GLY A 260 8.04 11.82 -21.74
CA GLY A 260 8.99 12.08 -20.66
C GLY A 260 9.89 10.89 -20.39
N ARG A 261 10.91 11.08 -19.58
CA ARG A 261 11.84 10.02 -19.15
C ARG A 261 12.01 10.04 -17.65
N VAL A 262 11.78 8.90 -17.01
CA VAL A 262 11.98 8.70 -15.57
C VAL A 262 13.42 8.21 -15.34
N ARG A 263 14.13 8.88 -14.42
CA ARG A 263 15.50 8.52 -14.02
C ARG A 263 15.50 8.30 -12.51
N TRP A 264 15.49 7.05 -12.10
CA TRP A 264 15.40 6.68 -10.69
C TRP A 264 16.13 5.37 -10.37
N ASN A 265 16.10 4.96 -9.09
CA ASN A 265 16.74 3.70 -8.63
C ASN A 265 15.73 2.63 -8.22
N LEU A 266 14.42 2.80 -8.50
CA LEU A 266 13.42 1.80 -8.13
C LEU A 266 13.45 0.60 -9.07
N MET A 267 13.18 -0.58 -8.52
CA MET A 267 13.26 -1.84 -9.22
C MET A 267 11.90 -2.36 -9.66
N GLY A 268 11.92 -3.14 -10.74
CA GLY A 268 10.80 -3.95 -11.19
C GLY A 268 9.82 -3.22 -12.11
N GLU A 269 9.21 -4.00 -13.01
CA GLU A 269 8.21 -3.50 -13.97
C GLU A 269 7.01 -2.89 -13.24
N HIS A 270 6.58 -3.49 -12.11
CA HIS A 270 5.46 -2.99 -11.34
C HIS A 270 5.65 -1.53 -10.89
N ASN A 271 6.87 -1.13 -10.51
CA ASN A 271 7.14 0.27 -10.15
C ASN A 271 7.11 1.19 -11.36
N ARG A 272 7.57 0.72 -12.54
CA ARG A 272 7.44 1.50 -13.78
C ARG A 272 5.97 1.74 -14.12
N LEU A 273 5.12 0.72 -13.99
CA LEU A 273 3.68 0.83 -14.22
C LEU A 273 3.01 1.76 -13.20
N ASN A 274 3.38 1.66 -11.92
CA ASN A 274 2.93 2.58 -10.88
C ASN A 274 3.27 4.04 -11.21
N ALA A 275 4.49 4.28 -11.72
CA ALA A 275 4.93 5.61 -12.15
C ALA A 275 4.11 6.13 -13.34
N VAL A 276 3.90 5.31 -14.35
CA VAL A 276 3.09 5.68 -15.53
C VAL A 276 1.66 6.04 -15.12
N ALA A 277 1.05 5.25 -14.22
CA ALA A 277 -0.28 5.55 -13.68
C ALA A 277 -0.31 6.88 -12.91
N ALA A 278 0.71 7.14 -12.08
CA ALA A 278 0.84 8.40 -11.34
C ALA A 278 1.04 9.61 -12.26
N VAL A 279 1.86 9.47 -13.31
CA VAL A 279 2.07 10.53 -14.34
C VAL A 279 0.77 10.83 -15.08
N ALA A 280 0.02 9.80 -15.49
CA ALA A 280 -1.26 9.96 -16.16
C ALA A 280 -2.30 10.69 -15.28
N ALA A 281 -2.38 10.31 -14.00
CA ALA A 281 -3.27 10.96 -13.04
C ALA A 281 -2.85 12.41 -12.73
N ALA A 282 -1.54 12.66 -12.60
CA ALA A 282 -1.01 14.01 -12.38
C ALA A 282 -1.26 14.93 -13.58
N ARG A 283 -1.21 14.40 -14.82
CA ARG A 283 -1.59 15.15 -16.03
C ARG A 283 -3.04 15.65 -15.95
N HIS A 284 -3.96 14.84 -15.44
CA HIS A 284 -5.36 15.28 -15.26
C HIS A 284 -5.48 16.40 -14.20
N ALA A 285 -4.57 16.45 -13.22
CA ALA A 285 -4.47 17.54 -12.25
C ALA A 285 -3.70 18.77 -12.77
N GLY A 286 -3.23 18.76 -14.04
CA GLY A 286 -2.59 19.90 -14.70
C GLY A 286 -1.06 19.85 -14.74
N VAL A 287 -0.40 18.79 -14.24
CA VAL A 287 1.06 18.63 -14.32
C VAL A 287 1.45 18.09 -15.70
N ARG A 288 2.40 18.74 -16.36
CA ARG A 288 2.89 18.23 -17.66
C ARG A 288 3.64 16.91 -17.46
N PRO A 289 3.50 15.92 -18.37
CA PRO A 289 4.16 14.63 -18.22
C PRO A 289 5.68 14.70 -18.02
N GLN A 290 6.36 15.63 -18.72
CA GLN A 290 7.80 15.85 -18.58
C GLN A 290 8.19 16.27 -17.16
N ASP A 291 7.40 17.17 -16.55
CA ASP A 291 7.64 17.66 -15.19
C ASP A 291 7.33 16.58 -14.15
N ALA A 292 6.29 15.77 -14.39
CA ALA A 292 5.96 14.63 -13.57
C ALA A 292 7.08 13.56 -13.59
N CYS A 293 7.63 13.26 -14.77
CA CYS A 293 8.77 12.36 -14.90
C CYS A 293 10.02 12.90 -14.22
N ALA A 294 10.30 14.21 -14.35
CA ALA A 294 11.42 14.87 -13.67
C ALA A 294 11.29 14.82 -12.15
N ALA A 295 10.08 15.01 -11.62
CA ALA A 295 9.80 14.89 -10.18
C ALA A 295 10.11 13.49 -9.64
N LEU A 296 9.81 12.44 -10.41
CA LEU A 296 10.07 11.05 -10.01
C LEU A 296 11.58 10.72 -9.87
N ALA A 297 12.47 11.50 -10.48
CA ALA A 297 13.91 11.32 -10.26
C ALA A 297 14.33 11.61 -8.80
N MET A 298 13.54 12.38 -8.07
CA MET A 298 13.77 12.71 -6.66
C MET A 298 12.84 11.94 -5.71
N PHE A 299 12.11 10.96 -6.20
CA PHE A 299 11.24 10.14 -5.37
C PHE A 299 12.06 9.16 -4.54
N ALA A 300 12.01 9.31 -3.21
CA ALA A 300 12.82 8.56 -2.25
C ALA A 300 12.22 7.21 -1.82
N ASN A 301 11.14 6.77 -2.48
CA ASN A 301 10.41 5.54 -2.15
C ASN A 301 9.51 5.66 -0.88
N VAL A 302 9.03 4.53 -0.43
CA VAL A 302 8.19 4.37 0.76
C VAL A 302 8.88 3.39 1.70
N LYS A 303 8.83 3.65 2.99
CA LYS A 303 9.34 2.69 4.00
C LYS A 303 8.71 1.32 3.81
N ARG A 304 9.53 0.29 4.02
CA ARG A 304 9.13 -1.11 3.85
C ARG A 304 8.73 -1.48 2.40
N ARG A 305 9.31 -0.84 1.39
CA ARG A 305 9.21 -1.20 -0.03
C ARG A 305 10.61 -1.37 -0.59
N MET A 306 11.15 -2.59 -0.49
CA MET A 306 12.54 -2.91 -0.78
C MET A 306 13.53 -1.99 -0.03
N GLU A 307 13.15 -1.60 1.19
CA GLU A 307 13.95 -0.74 2.05
C GLU A 307 15.22 -1.49 2.50
N VAL A 308 16.40 -0.91 2.26
CA VAL A 308 17.67 -1.46 2.78
C VAL A 308 17.76 -1.15 4.27
N LYS A 309 17.69 -2.17 5.12
CA LYS A 309 17.82 -2.03 6.57
C LYS A 309 19.28 -1.95 7.04
N GLY A 310 20.19 -2.47 6.24
CA GLY A 310 21.63 -2.43 6.51
C GLY A 310 22.39 -3.48 5.70
N SER A 311 23.75 -3.36 5.74
CA SER A 311 24.67 -4.35 5.18
C SER A 311 25.72 -4.66 6.22
N VAL A 312 25.95 -5.95 6.50
CA VAL A 312 26.89 -6.45 7.50
C VAL A 312 27.68 -7.61 6.88
N ASN A 313 29.00 -7.58 6.97
CA ASN A 313 29.89 -8.60 6.43
C ASN A 313 29.62 -8.98 4.96
N GLY A 314 29.19 -7.99 4.14
CA GLY A 314 28.86 -8.18 2.73
C GLY A 314 27.48 -8.77 2.49
N VAL A 315 26.64 -8.98 3.50
CA VAL A 315 25.24 -9.41 3.40
C VAL A 315 24.35 -8.21 3.53
N THR A 316 23.43 -7.98 2.56
CA THR A 316 22.48 -6.87 2.59
C THR A 316 21.10 -7.37 3.01
N VAL A 317 20.47 -6.69 3.97
CA VAL A 317 19.12 -7.01 4.49
C VAL A 317 18.12 -5.99 4.02
N TYR A 318 17.04 -6.47 3.38
CA TYR A 318 15.92 -5.69 2.86
C TYR A 318 14.65 -5.94 3.67
N ASP A 319 13.80 -4.92 3.78
CA ASP A 319 12.43 -5.02 4.31
C ASP A 319 11.42 -4.73 3.19
N ASP A 320 10.50 -5.64 2.98
CA ASP A 320 9.40 -5.46 2.04
C ASP A 320 8.06 -5.87 2.64
N PHE A 321 7.02 -5.15 2.27
CA PHE A 321 5.65 -5.37 2.76
C PHE A 321 4.89 -6.47 1.98
N ALA A 322 5.53 -7.09 0.98
CA ALA A 322 4.90 -8.15 0.16
C ALA A 322 4.38 -9.29 1.05
N HIS A 323 3.13 -9.65 0.86
CA HIS A 323 2.44 -10.68 1.65
C HIS A 323 1.41 -11.47 0.83
N HIS A 324 1.17 -11.11 -0.42
CA HIS A 324 0.36 -11.83 -1.40
C HIS A 324 1.28 -12.49 -2.43
N PRO A 325 0.97 -13.70 -2.97
CA PRO A 325 1.85 -14.39 -3.91
C PRO A 325 2.32 -13.54 -5.09
N THR A 326 1.42 -12.78 -5.73
CA THR A 326 1.77 -11.86 -6.82
C THR A 326 2.77 -10.80 -6.37
N ALA A 327 2.56 -10.18 -5.20
CA ALA A 327 3.48 -9.18 -4.66
C ALA A 327 4.84 -9.80 -4.31
N ILE A 328 4.86 -11.00 -3.71
CA ILE A 328 6.08 -11.76 -3.42
C ILE A 328 6.86 -12.03 -4.70
N ALA A 329 6.18 -12.57 -5.73
CA ALA A 329 6.81 -12.89 -7.02
C ALA A 329 7.43 -11.65 -7.68
N THR A 330 6.69 -10.53 -7.71
CA THR A 330 7.19 -9.28 -8.33
C THR A 330 8.33 -8.65 -7.55
N THR A 331 8.33 -8.74 -6.21
CA THR A 331 9.41 -8.26 -5.34
C THR A 331 10.67 -9.11 -5.53
N VAL A 332 10.56 -10.43 -5.51
CA VAL A 332 11.70 -11.35 -5.73
C VAL A 332 12.26 -11.16 -7.14
N ALA A 333 11.42 -11.07 -8.16
CA ALA A 333 11.84 -10.84 -9.54
C ALA A 333 12.54 -9.47 -9.72
N GLY A 334 12.03 -8.42 -9.07
CA GLY A 334 12.65 -7.09 -9.07
C GLY A 334 14.04 -7.11 -8.44
N LEU A 335 14.20 -7.79 -7.29
CA LEU A 335 15.51 -7.95 -6.67
C LEU A 335 16.45 -8.78 -7.55
N ARG A 336 15.97 -9.90 -8.12
CA ARG A 336 16.74 -10.76 -9.03
C ARG A 336 17.29 -9.99 -10.24
N ALA A 337 16.46 -9.15 -10.85
CA ALA A 337 16.87 -8.32 -11.98
C ALA A 337 18.01 -7.36 -11.60
N ARG A 338 17.99 -6.82 -10.38
CA ARG A 338 19.02 -5.88 -9.89
C ARG A 338 20.33 -6.57 -9.51
N VAL A 339 20.25 -7.73 -8.84
CA VAL A 339 21.43 -8.38 -8.24
C VAL A 339 22.04 -9.45 -9.14
N GLY A 340 21.41 -9.74 -10.27
CA GLY A 340 21.89 -10.71 -11.25
C GLY A 340 22.03 -12.11 -10.65
N THR A 341 23.26 -12.61 -10.53
CA THR A 341 23.57 -13.97 -10.03
C THR A 341 23.80 -14.03 -8.52
N ALA A 342 23.77 -12.90 -7.79
CA ALA A 342 23.91 -12.91 -6.34
C ALA A 342 22.76 -13.69 -5.70
N ARG A 343 23.02 -14.41 -4.61
CA ARG A 343 22.03 -15.26 -3.96
C ARG A 343 20.97 -14.39 -3.24
N ILE A 344 19.71 -14.79 -3.39
CA ILE A 344 18.56 -14.20 -2.67
C ILE A 344 18.09 -15.21 -1.63
N LEU A 345 18.19 -14.82 -0.37
CA LEU A 345 17.67 -15.55 0.78
C LEU A 345 16.33 -14.90 1.17
N ALA A 346 15.23 -15.49 0.75
CA ALA A 346 13.89 -14.99 1.03
C ALA A 346 13.42 -15.45 2.43
N VAL A 347 13.06 -14.48 3.28
CA VAL A 347 12.52 -14.71 4.62
C VAL A 347 11.07 -14.25 4.64
N LEU A 348 10.11 -15.18 4.89
CA LEU A 348 8.69 -14.92 4.71
C LEU A 348 7.88 -15.15 5.99
N GLU A 349 7.03 -14.19 6.37
CA GLU A 349 5.96 -14.35 7.36
C GLU A 349 4.59 -14.30 6.67
N PRO A 350 3.89 -15.42 6.43
CA PRO A 350 2.53 -15.42 5.89
C PRO A 350 1.53 -14.97 6.96
N ARG A 351 1.25 -13.68 7.05
CA ARG A 351 0.53 -13.10 8.20
C ARG A 351 -0.82 -12.46 7.86
N SER A 352 -1.04 -12.00 6.62
CA SER A 352 -2.33 -11.39 6.25
C SER A 352 -3.50 -12.34 6.52
N ASN A 353 -4.71 -11.81 6.66
CA ASN A 353 -5.89 -12.63 6.91
C ASN A 353 -6.08 -13.70 5.82
N THR A 354 -5.94 -13.32 4.55
CA THR A 354 -5.98 -14.25 3.41
C THR A 354 -4.94 -15.36 3.53
N MET A 355 -3.70 -15.01 3.90
CA MET A 355 -2.62 -15.98 4.08
C MET A 355 -2.88 -16.90 5.28
N LYS A 356 -3.36 -16.39 6.41
CA LYS A 356 -3.71 -17.19 7.60
C LYS A 356 -4.82 -18.19 7.33
N LEU A 357 -5.79 -17.84 6.47
CA LEU A 357 -6.84 -18.76 6.03
C LEU A 357 -6.30 -19.87 5.10
N GLY A 358 -5.08 -19.73 4.58
CA GLY A 358 -4.46 -20.71 3.69
C GLY A 358 -5.02 -20.70 2.27
N THR A 359 -5.81 -19.70 1.90
CA THR A 359 -6.45 -19.59 0.58
C THR A 359 -5.43 -19.58 -0.54
N MET A 360 -4.29 -18.88 -0.34
CA MET A 360 -3.23 -18.71 -1.33
C MET A 360 -2.00 -19.62 -1.12
N LYS A 361 -2.08 -20.61 -0.21
CA LYS A 361 -0.92 -21.46 0.13
C LYS A 361 -0.36 -22.24 -1.06
N ALA A 362 -1.19 -22.61 -2.02
CA ALA A 362 -0.78 -23.36 -3.21
C ALA A 362 0.08 -22.52 -4.18
N GLU A 363 -0.03 -21.21 -4.14
CA GLU A 363 0.68 -20.27 -5.04
C GLU A 363 2.05 -19.84 -4.48
N LEU A 364 2.28 -20.04 -3.16
CA LEU A 364 3.52 -19.63 -2.50
C LEU A 364 4.79 -20.19 -3.14
N PRO A 365 4.89 -21.49 -3.47
CA PRO A 365 6.11 -22.03 -4.07
C PRO A 365 6.47 -21.34 -5.38
N ALA A 366 5.49 -21.12 -6.26
CA ALA A 366 5.71 -20.44 -7.53
C ALA A 366 6.17 -18.99 -7.35
N SER A 367 5.60 -18.28 -6.36
CA SER A 367 5.98 -16.89 -6.06
C SER A 367 7.42 -16.73 -5.55
N LEU A 368 7.99 -17.77 -4.98
CA LEU A 368 9.35 -17.80 -4.41
C LEU A 368 10.38 -18.51 -5.31
N ALA A 369 9.97 -18.96 -6.51
CA ALA A 369 10.81 -19.80 -7.37
C ALA A 369 12.16 -19.17 -7.75
N GLN A 370 12.24 -17.84 -7.85
CA GLN A 370 13.47 -17.11 -8.20
C GLN A 370 14.39 -16.83 -6.99
N ALA A 371 13.97 -17.13 -5.77
CA ALA A 371 14.84 -17.12 -4.60
C ALA A 371 15.78 -18.35 -4.61
N ASP A 372 17.00 -18.18 -4.11
CA ASP A 372 17.96 -19.29 -3.99
C ASP A 372 17.70 -20.11 -2.73
N ARG A 373 17.28 -19.46 -1.65
CA ARG A 373 16.86 -20.08 -0.39
C ARG A 373 15.60 -19.41 0.14
N VAL A 374 14.76 -20.18 0.84
CA VAL A 374 13.51 -19.72 1.43
C VAL A 374 13.41 -20.15 2.89
N PHE A 375 13.19 -19.21 3.78
CA PHE A 375 13.01 -19.38 5.21
C PHE A 375 11.62 -18.90 5.61
N GLY A 376 10.70 -19.83 5.82
CA GLY A 376 9.31 -19.53 6.17
C GLY A 376 9.09 -19.56 7.68
N TYR A 377 8.38 -18.56 8.22
CA TYR A 377 7.96 -18.52 9.60
C TYR A 377 6.54 -19.07 9.77
N GLN A 378 6.40 -20.16 10.51
CA GLN A 378 5.14 -20.87 10.75
C GLN A 378 4.25 -20.18 11.79
N GLY A 379 4.78 -19.19 12.55
CA GLY A 379 4.12 -18.65 13.73
C GLY A 379 2.69 -18.14 13.47
N GLY A 380 1.72 -18.68 14.20
CA GLY A 380 0.33 -18.25 14.14
C GLY A 380 -0.48 -18.70 12.92
N LEU A 381 0.06 -19.62 12.08
CA LEU A 381 -0.66 -20.20 10.96
C LEU A 381 -1.53 -21.40 11.39
N GLY A 382 -2.74 -21.48 10.84
CA GLY A 382 -3.64 -22.63 11.03
C GLY A 382 -3.40 -23.79 10.05
N TRP A 383 -2.36 -23.74 9.23
CA TRP A 383 -2.02 -24.73 8.20
C TRP A 383 -0.50 -24.97 8.16
N ASP A 384 -0.08 -26.08 7.58
CA ASP A 384 1.32 -26.52 7.53
C ASP A 384 2.10 -25.81 6.41
N LEU A 385 2.99 -24.88 6.81
CA LEU A 385 3.83 -24.12 5.88
C LEU A 385 4.90 -25.00 5.24
N ALA A 386 5.44 -25.99 5.96
CA ALA A 386 6.43 -26.91 5.39
C ALA A 386 5.82 -27.72 4.24
N ALA A 387 4.62 -28.24 4.43
CA ALA A 387 3.89 -28.93 3.37
C ALA A 387 3.59 -28.03 2.16
N ALA A 388 3.25 -26.76 2.39
CA ALA A 388 2.99 -25.80 1.32
C ALA A 388 4.28 -25.47 0.53
N LEU A 389 5.42 -25.34 1.19
CA LEU A 389 6.72 -25.05 0.57
C LEU A 389 7.43 -26.29 -0.02
N ALA A 390 6.94 -27.50 0.23
CA ALA A 390 7.55 -28.75 -0.24
C ALA A 390 7.90 -28.79 -1.74
N PRO A 391 7.13 -28.16 -2.66
CA PRO A 391 7.50 -28.10 -4.09
C PRO A 391 8.83 -27.40 -4.36
N LEU A 392 9.35 -26.59 -3.45
CA LEU A 392 10.67 -25.94 -3.56
C LEU A 392 11.83 -26.87 -3.20
N GLY A 393 11.56 -28.08 -2.66
CA GLY A 393 12.59 -29.05 -2.25
C GLY A 393 13.52 -28.48 -1.20
N ASP A 394 14.82 -28.80 -1.33
CA ASP A 394 15.86 -28.40 -0.38
C ASP A 394 16.12 -26.88 -0.30
N LYS A 395 15.51 -26.09 -1.19
CA LYS A 395 15.61 -24.64 -1.14
C LYS A 395 14.85 -24.03 0.04
N ALA A 396 13.81 -24.70 0.55
CA ALA A 396 12.89 -24.14 1.53
C ALA A 396 12.96 -24.85 2.88
N GLN A 397 12.91 -24.06 3.93
CA GLN A 397 12.80 -24.52 5.31
C GLN A 397 11.72 -23.72 6.03
N SER A 398 11.04 -24.35 7.00
CA SER A 398 10.04 -23.68 7.83
C SER A 398 10.40 -23.77 9.31
N PHE A 399 10.06 -22.72 10.08
CA PHE A 399 10.44 -22.57 11.48
C PHE A 399 9.25 -22.13 12.31
N GLY A 400 9.03 -22.77 13.45
CA GLY A 400 8.03 -22.36 14.44
C GLY A 400 8.54 -21.32 15.42
N ASP A 401 9.86 -21.16 15.52
CA ASP A 401 10.54 -20.23 16.41
C ASP A 401 11.33 -19.20 15.60
N LEU A 402 11.24 -17.93 15.99
CA LEU A 402 11.86 -16.82 15.26
C LEU A 402 13.38 -16.80 15.41
N ASP A 403 13.90 -17.13 16.60
CA ASP A 403 15.34 -17.12 16.85
C ASP A 403 16.02 -18.29 16.12
N ALA A 404 15.34 -19.44 16.01
CA ALA A 404 15.78 -20.56 15.18
C ALA A 404 15.81 -20.20 13.69
N LEU A 405 14.81 -19.44 13.19
CA LEU A 405 14.79 -18.92 11.82
C LEU A 405 15.99 -17.99 11.59
N VAL A 406 16.23 -17.03 12.48
CA VAL A 406 17.36 -16.09 12.38
C VAL A 406 18.68 -16.86 12.37
N ALA A 407 18.86 -17.83 13.28
CA ALA A 407 20.07 -18.65 13.34
C ALA A 407 20.31 -19.43 12.03
N ALA A 408 19.24 -19.98 11.42
CA ALA A 408 19.35 -20.71 10.16
C ALA A 408 19.74 -19.80 8.99
N VAL A 409 19.15 -18.59 8.89
CA VAL A 409 19.52 -17.60 7.87
C VAL A 409 20.97 -17.20 8.00
N VAL A 410 21.43 -16.89 9.23
CA VAL A 410 22.81 -16.47 9.50
C VAL A 410 23.81 -17.58 9.20
N ALA A 411 23.49 -18.84 9.57
CA ALA A 411 24.34 -20.00 9.28
C ALA A 411 24.53 -20.27 7.78
N GLU A 412 23.56 -19.88 6.95
CA GLU A 412 23.60 -20.06 5.50
C GLU A 412 24.19 -18.85 4.76
N ALA A 413 24.10 -17.65 5.35
CA ALA A 413 24.48 -16.40 4.71
C ALA A 413 25.98 -16.33 4.39
N GLN A 414 26.31 -15.79 3.22
CA GLN A 414 27.66 -15.60 2.70
C GLN A 414 27.84 -14.16 2.20
N PRO A 415 29.08 -13.63 2.18
CA PRO A 415 29.33 -12.31 1.58
C PRO A 415 28.83 -12.24 0.14
N GLY A 416 28.06 -11.20 -0.18
CA GLY A 416 27.36 -11.01 -1.46
C GLY A 416 25.87 -11.37 -1.44
N ASP A 417 25.41 -12.08 -0.41
CA ASP A 417 24.01 -12.49 -0.32
C ASP A 417 23.06 -11.33 -0.03
N GLN A 418 21.82 -11.50 -0.52
CA GLN A 418 20.72 -10.54 -0.39
C GLN A 418 19.61 -11.19 0.44
N VAL A 419 19.44 -10.77 1.67
CA VAL A 419 18.40 -11.28 2.58
C VAL A 419 17.16 -10.41 2.41
N LEU A 420 16.11 -10.96 1.77
CA LEU A 420 14.84 -10.28 1.52
C LEU A 420 13.81 -10.73 2.54
N VAL A 421 13.47 -9.84 3.47
CA VAL A 421 12.44 -10.08 4.48
C VAL A 421 11.10 -9.54 4.00
N MET A 422 10.06 -10.40 3.97
CA MET A 422 8.73 -10.08 3.49
C MET A 422 7.67 -10.36 4.55
N SER A 423 6.96 -9.31 5.00
CA SER A 423 5.87 -9.39 5.96
C SER A 423 5.04 -8.11 5.97
N ASN A 424 3.73 -8.21 6.16
CA ASN A 424 2.87 -7.06 6.41
C ASN A 424 2.73 -6.69 7.91
N GLY A 425 3.56 -7.26 8.78
CA GLY A 425 3.61 -6.98 10.21
C GLY A 425 4.99 -6.58 10.71
N GLY A 426 5.12 -6.50 12.03
CA GLY A 426 6.40 -6.17 12.68
C GLY A 426 7.42 -7.31 12.71
N PHE A 427 7.03 -8.52 12.38
CA PHE A 427 7.83 -9.75 12.31
C PHE A 427 8.83 -9.92 13.49
N GLY A 428 8.37 -9.60 14.70
CA GLY A 428 9.16 -9.75 15.92
C GLY A 428 10.52 -9.03 15.92
N GLY A 429 10.68 -7.98 15.11
CA GLY A 429 11.94 -7.25 14.98
C GLY A 429 13.05 -8.03 14.26
N VAL A 430 12.70 -8.96 13.38
CA VAL A 430 13.62 -9.87 12.66
C VAL A 430 14.77 -9.16 11.96
N HIS A 431 14.56 -7.96 11.40
CA HIS A 431 15.63 -7.20 10.73
C HIS A 431 16.77 -6.84 11.68
N GLY A 432 16.44 -6.31 12.86
CA GLY A 432 17.45 -5.99 13.89
C GLY A 432 18.17 -7.25 14.41
N LYS A 433 17.43 -8.35 14.60
CA LYS A 433 18.02 -9.64 15.00
C LYS A 433 18.98 -10.18 13.95
N LEU A 434 18.61 -10.14 12.67
CA LEU A 434 19.47 -10.56 11.55
C LEU A 434 20.73 -9.70 11.48
N LEU A 435 20.61 -8.38 11.48
CA LEU A 435 21.76 -7.47 11.41
C LEU A 435 22.71 -7.65 12.60
N ALA A 436 22.18 -7.83 13.81
CA ALA A 436 22.99 -8.08 15.01
C ALA A 436 23.69 -9.45 14.98
N ALA A 437 23.03 -10.49 14.45
CA ALA A 437 23.58 -11.83 14.39
C ALA A 437 24.57 -12.03 13.22
N LEU A 438 24.51 -11.19 12.18
CA LEU A 438 25.46 -11.15 11.06
C LEU A 438 26.73 -10.36 11.40
N ALA A 439 26.72 -9.53 12.46
CA ALA A 439 27.87 -8.73 12.90
C ALA A 439 28.93 -9.58 13.58
#